data_833645e7fe889ac4ad2b76e7a55ccb93
#
_entry.id   833645e7fe889ac4ad2b76e7a55ccb93
#
_cell.length_a   1.000
_cell.length_b   1.000
_cell.length_c   1.000
_cell.angle_alpha   90.00
_cell.angle_beta   90.00
_cell.angle_gamma   90.00
#
_symmetry.space_group_name_H-M   'P 1'
#
loop_
_entity.id
_entity.type
_entity.pdbx_description
1 polymer ?
#
loop_
_entity_poly.entity_id
_entity_poly.type
_entity_poly.pdbx_seq_one_letter_code
_entity_poly.pdbx_strand_id
1 'polypeptide(L)'
;MKNKIALVTGATSGIGWACALTVAKLGYDLIATGRRADRLEELRQELPDGIRFLPLVFDVRAREEVERYLANLPSEWASIDVLINNAGNAHGLDPIQTGNVDDWDAMLDINVKGLLYVSKAIISGMTERNSGHIINIGSIAGKEIYPNGNVYCASKFAVNALNK
;
A
#
# COMPACT_ATOMS: atom_id res chain seq x y z
N MET A 1 16.26 -21.40 -6.95
CA MET A 1 16.37 -20.36 -5.90
C MET A 1 14.96 -19.95 -5.53
N LYS A 2 14.68 -19.62 -4.25
CA LYS A 2 13.38 -19.09 -3.84
C LYS A 2 13.24 -17.66 -4.40
N ASN A 3 12.09 -17.33 -5.02
CA ASN A 3 11.86 -15.99 -5.50
C ASN A 3 11.80 -14.99 -4.31
N LYS A 4 12.20 -13.75 -4.56
CA LYS A 4 11.95 -12.65 -3.62
C LYS A 4 10.45 -12.35 -3.54
N ILE A 5 10.00 -11.78 -2.45
CA ILE A 5 8.58 -11.50 -2.19
C ILE A 5 8.35 -10.00 -2.19
N ALA A 6 7.38 -9.56 -2.97
CA ALA A 6 6.87 -8.18 -2.94
C ALA A 6 5.45 -8.14 -2.35
N LEU A 7 5.19 -7.18 -1.45
CA LEU A 7 3.86 -6.85 -0.97
C LEU A 7 3.43 -5.51 -1.56
N VAL A 8 2.26 -5.49 -2.20
CA VAL A 8 1.68 -4.28 -2.80
C VAL A 8 0.32 -3.99 -2.17
N THR A 9 0.16 -2.81 -1.57
CA THR A 9 -1.13 -2.39 -1.02
C THR A 9 -1.96 -1.63 -2.05
N GLY A 10 -3.29 -1.80 -1.99
CA GLY A 10 -4.19 -1.18 -2.96
C GLY A 10 -4.01 -1.70 -4.39
N ALA A 11 -3.67 -2.99 -4.53
CA ALA A 11 -3.37 -3.62 -5.82
C ALA A 11 -4.60 -3.90 -6.70
N THR A 12 -5.80 -3.49 -6.30
CA THR A 12 -7.05 -3.80 -7.02
C THR A 12 -7.36 -2.87 -8.19
N SER A 13 -6.55 -1.85 -8.45
CA SER A 13 -6.71 -0.92 -9.58
C SER A 13 -5.51 0.03 -9.74
N GLY A 14 -5.46 0.72 -10.88
CA GLY A 14 -4.58 1.86 -11.14
C GLY A 14 -3.09 1.56 -10.93
N ILE A 15 -2.39 2.45 -10.22
CA ILE A 15 -0.95 2.36 -9.98
C ILE A 15 -0.59 1.08 -9.21
N GLY A 16 -1.39 0.69 -8.20
CA GLY A 16 -1.14 -0.53 -7.44
C GLY A 16 -1.23 -1.79 -8.27
N TRP A 17 -2.20 -1.87 -9.18
CA TRP A 17 -2.31 -2.96 -10.16
C TRP A 17 -1.08 -3.03 -11.05
N ALA A 18 -0.69 -1.88 -11.64
CA ALA A 18 0.49 -1.81 -12.49
C ALA A 18 1.79 -2.17 -11.76
N CYS A 19 1.94 -1.73 -10.50
CA CYS A 19 3.07 -2.12 -9.64
C CYS A 19 3.09 -3.63 -9.40
N ALA A 20 1.93 -4.23 -9.08
CA ALA A 20 1.80 -5.67 -8.84
C ALA A 20 2.24 -6.49 -10.08
N LEU A 21 1.76 -6.14 -11.26
CA LEU A 21 2.17 -6.79 -12.51
C LEU A 21 3.67 -6.57 -12.80
N THR A 22 4.18 -5.38 -12.51
CA THR A 22 5.59 -5.05 -12.78
C THR A 22 6.53 -5.88 -11.90
N VAL A 23 6.28 -5.98 -10.59
CA VAL A 23 7.13 -6.79 -9.70
C VAL A 23 7.01 -8.28 -10.03
N ALA A 24 5.83 -8.75 -10.41
CA ALA A 24 5.63 -10.14 -10.87
C ALA A 24 6.45 -10.43 -12.14
N LYS A 25 6.45 -9.53 -13.14
CA LYS A 25 7.29 -9.65 -14.35
C LYS A 25 8.79 -9.63 -14.06
N LEU A 26 9.20 -9.01 -12.95
CA LEU A 26 10.58 -9.03 -12.46
C LEU A 26 10.93 -10.32 -11.68
N GLY A 27 9.99 -11.26 -11.57
CA GLY A 27 10.20 -12.57 -10.93
C GLY A 27 9.96 -12.57 -9.42
N TYR A 28 9.30 -11.56 -8.86
CA TYR A 28 8.89 -11.58 -7.45
C TYR A 28 7.61 -12.38 -7.26
N ASP A 29 7.56 -13.21 -6.23
CA ASP A 29 6.32 -13.73 -5.71
C ASP A 29 5.51 -12.57 -5.10
N LEU A 30 4.20 -12.56 -5.27
CA LEU A 30 3.37 -11.40 -5.00
C LEU A 30 2.38 -11.63 -3.87
N ILE A 31 2.45 -10.78 -2.84
CA ILE A 31 1.36 -10.54 -1.90
C ILE A 31 0.64 -9.28 -2.37
N ALA A 32 -0.64 -9.39 -2.72
CA ALA A 32 -1.43 -8.23 -3.13
C ALA A 32 -2.58 -8.01 -2.16
N THR A 33 -2.75 -6.76 -1.70
CA THR A 33 -3.84 -6.44 -0.77
C THR A 33 -4.81 -5.43 -1.36
N GLY A 34 -6.06 -5.53 -0.93
CA GLY A 34 -7.11 -4.60 -1.27
C GLY A 34 -8.46 -5.05 -0.74
N ARG A 35 -9.49 -4.21 -0.90
CA ARG A 35 -10.84 -4.48 -0.38
C ARG A 35 -11.71 -5.33 -1.30
N ARG A 36 -11.33 -5.44 -2.57
CA ARG A 36 -12.13 -6.08 -3.63
C ARG A 36 -11.52 -7.43 -3.98
N ALA A 37 -12.11 -8.51 -3.46
CA ALA A 37 -11.63 -9.88 -3.67
C ALA A 37 -11.69 -10.29 -5.15
N ASP A 38 -12.76 -9.92 -5.85
CA ASP A 38 -12.95 -10.14 -7.28
C ASP A 38 -11.80 -9.55 -8.11
N ARG A 39 -11.39 -8.32 -7.80
CA ARG A 39 -10.29 -7.65 -8.49
C ARG A 39 -8.93 -8.30 -8.22
N LEU A 40 -8.72 -8.83 -7.03
CA LEU A 40 -7.50 -9.60 -6.72
C LEU A 40 -7.46 -10.92 -7.50
N GLU A 41 -8.62 -11.55 -7.72
CA GLU A 41 -8.69 -12.76 -8.52
C GLU A 41 -8.48 -12.46 -10.03
N GLU A 42 -8.99 -11.34 -10.53
CA GLU A 42 -8.66 -10.88 -11.89
C GLU A 42 -7.15 -10.61 -12.04
N LEU A 43 -6.53 -9.94 -11.05
CA LEU A 43 -5.08 -9.72 -11.05
C LEU A 43 -4.29 -11.03 -11.13
N ARG A 44 -4.74 -12.07 -10.41
CA ARG A 44 -4.13 -13.41 -10.46
C ARG A 44 -4.03 -13.93 -11.88
N GLN A 45 -5.09 -13.73 -12.69
CA GLN A 45 -5.17 -14.25 -14.06
C GLN A 45 -4.20 -13.55 -15.03
N GLU A 46 -3.71 -12.36 -14.67
CA GLU A 46 -2.74 -11.59 -15.48
C GLU A 46 -1.27 -11.82 -15.08
N LEU A 47 -1.04 -12.59 -14.00
CA LEU A 47 0.32 -12.82 -13.53
C LEU A 47 1.08 -13.78 -14.46
N PRO A 48 2.40 -13.59 -14.64
CA PRO A 48 3.23 -14.53 -15.38
C PRO A 48 3.24 -15.93 -14.74
N ASP A 49 3.41 -16.94 -15.57
CA ASP A 49 3.58 -18.33 -15.12
C ASP A 49 4.73 -18.46 -14.12
N GLY A 50 4.53 -19.30 -13.10
CA GLY A 50 5.52 -19.59 -12.08
C GLY A 50 5.63 -18.59 -10.94
N ILE A 51 4.86 -17.48 -10.97
CA ILE A 51 4.77 -16.52 -9.88
C ILE A 51 3.75 -17.03 -8.85
N ARG A 52 4.18 -17.18 -7.60
CA ARG A 52 3.25 -17.47 -6.50
C ARG A 52 2.50 -16.21 -6.11
N PHE A 53 1.23 -16.36 -5.79
CA PHE A 53 0.32 -15.27 -5.48
C PHE A 53 -0.45 -15.49 -4.18
N LEU A 54 -0.41 -14.53 -3.29
CA LEU A 54 -1.16 -14.51 -2.04
C LEU A 54 -2.05 -13.27 -1.99
N PRO A 55 -3.35 -13.39 -2.28
CA PRO A 55 -4.30 -12.30 -2.10
C PRO A 55 -4.68 -12.13 -0.63
N LEU A 56 -4.67 -10.91 -0.13
CA LEU A 56 -5.12 -10.56 1.21
C LEU A 56 -6.22 -9.50 1.13
N VAL A 57 -7.42 -9.88 1.52
CA VAL A 57 -8.59 -8.99 1.46
C VAL A 57 -8.78 -8.30 2.79
N PHE A 58 -8.35 -7.04 2.89
CA PHE A 58 -8.57 -6.19 4.05
C PHE A 58 -8.48 -4.70 3.69
N ASP A 59 -8.95 -3.85 4.61
CA ASP A 59 -8.80 -2.41 4.53
C ASP A 59 -7.57 -1.97 5.34
N VAL A 60 -6.63 -1.27 4.71
CA VAL A 60 -5.42 -0.78 5.40
C VAL A 60 -5.73 0.21 6.54
N ARG A 61 -6.95 0.80 6.57
CA ARG A 61 -7.43 1.67 7.66
C ARG A 61 -7.78 0.89 8.92
N ALA A 62 -8.14 -0.39 8.79
CA ALA A 62 -8.51 -1.25 9.90
C ALA A 62 -7.26 -1.85 10.54
N ARG A 63 -6.73 -1.16 11.56
CA ARG A 63 -5.47 -1.52 12.23
C ARG A 63 -5.43 -2.99 12.65
N GLU A 64 -6.49 -3.48 13.31
CA GLU A 64 -6.56 -4.86 13.79
C GLU A 64 -6.53 -5.87 12.64
N GLU A 65 -7.13 -5.55 11.48
CA GLU A 65 -7.06 -6.40 10.29
C GLU A 65 -5.63 -6.44 9.74
N VAL A 66 -4.98 -5.29 9.59
CA VAL A 66 -3.58 -5.21 9.14
C VAL A 66 -2.67 -6.05 10.03
N GLU A 67 -2.76 -5.86 11.35
CA GLU A 67 -1.97 -6.61 12.33
C GLU A 67 -2.26 -8.12 12.22
N ARG A 68 -3.54 -8.51 12.18
CA ARG A 68 -3.95 -9.91 12.08
C ARG A 68 -3.46 -10.59 10.81
N TYR A 69 -3.64 -9.98 9.65
CA TYR A 69 -3.25 -10.59 8.38
C TYR A 69 -1.73 -10.68 8.22
N LEU A 70 -1.00 -9.64 8.60
CA LEU A 70 0.45 -9.60 8.39
C LEU A 70 1.23 -10.36 9.46
N ALA A 71 0.72 -10.49 10.69
CA ALA A 71 1.32 -11.32 11.72
C ALA A 71 1.11 -12.84 11.49
N ASN A 72 0.07 -13.22 10.75
CA ASN A 72 -0.27 -14.62 10.49
C ASN A 72 0.02 -15.05 9.04
N LEU A 73 0.97 -14.42 8.38
CA LEU A 73 1.44 -14.88 7.07
C LEU A 73 2.02 -16.29 7.18
N PRO A 74 1.73 -17.19 6.22
CA PRO A 74 2.44 -18.47 6.12
C PRO A 74 3.94 -18.25 6.10
N SER A 75 4.71 -19.15 6.72
CA SER A 75 6.16 -19.00 6.92
C SER A 75 6.92 -18.74 5.62
N GLU A 76 6.47 -19.34 4.53
CA GLU A 76 7.04 -19.15 3.18
C GLU A 76 6.80 -17.77 2.59
N TRP A 77 5.87 -16.97 3.19
CA TRP A 77 5.54 -15.60 2.80
C TRP A 77 6.07 -14.54 3.79
N ALA A 78 6.58 -14.93 4.94
CA ALA A 78 6.96 -14.02 6.00
C ALA A 78 8.18 -13.13 5.67
N SER A 79 9.05 -13.58 4.76
CA SER A 79 10.27 -12.83 4.39
C SER A 79 10.01 -11.88 3.22
N ILE A 80 9.29 -10.79 3.48
CA ILE A 80 8.98 -9.77 2.46
C ILE A 80 10.22 -8.94 2.15
N ASP A 81 10.64 -8.91 0.88
CA ASP A 81 11.82 -8.17 0.39
C ASP A 81 11.48 -6.74 -0.04
N VAL A 82 10.27 -6.55 -0.60
CA VAL A 82 9.81 -5.24 -1.09
C VAL A 82 8.40 -4.98 -0.57
N LEU A 83 8.20 -3.81 0.03
CA LEU A 83 6.88 -3.28 0.37
C LEU A 83 6.57 -2.07 -0.52
N ILE A 84 5.45 -2.11 -1.24
CA ILE A 84 4.93 -0.95 -1.99
C ILE A 84 3.65 -0.47 -1.31
N ASN A 85 3.76 0.60 -0.54
CA ASN A 85 2.64 1.31 0.04
C ASN A 85 2.00 2.20 -1.03
N ASN A 86 1.00 1.64 -1.71
CA ASN A 86 0.29 2.34 -2.76
C ASN A 86 -1.15 2.69 -2.36
N ALA A 87 -1.76 1.94 -1.44
CA ALA A 87 -3.12 2.24 -1.00
C ALA A 87 -3.27 3.71 -0.60
N GLY A 88 -4.20 4.40 -1.25
CA GLY A 88 -4.42 5.82 -1.04
C GLY A 88 -5.63 6.31 -1.84
N ASN A 89 -6.14 7.48 -1.44
CA ASN A 89 -7.24 8.14 -2.12
C ASN A 89 -7.08 9.67 -2.09
N ALA A 90 -7.90 10.34 -2.91
CA ALA A 90 -8.12 11.78 -2.87
C ALA A 90 -9.63 12.01 -2.97
N HIS A 91 -10.18 12.80 -2.08
CA HIS A 91 -11.60 13.15 -2.03
C HIS A 91 -11.77 14.65 -1.88
N GLY A 92 -12.79 15.18 -2.55
CA GLY A 92 -13.17 16.60 -2.47
C GLY A 92 -12.10 17.57 -2.99
N LEU A 93 -12.52 18.73 -3.40
CA LEU A 93 -11.68 19.88 -3.75
C LEU A 93 -12.36 21.13 -3.21
N ASP A 94 -12.69 21.12 -1.92
CA ASP A 94 -13.45 22.18 -1.28
C ASP A 94 -12.55 23.07 -0.43
N PRO A 95 -12.90 24.36 -0.31
CA PRO A 95 -12.31 25.24 0.70
C PRO A 95 -12.50 24.64 2.10
N ILE A 96 -11.60 24.97 3.03
CA ILE A 96 -11.60 24.35 4.36
C ILE A 96 -12.91 24.60 5.15
N GLN A 97 -13.57 25.75 4.93
CA GLN A 97 -14.82 26.11 5.62
C GLN A 97 -16.05 25.31 5.13
N THR A 98 -15.95 24.64 3.99
CA THR A 98 -17.07 23.88 3.38
C THR A 98 -16.73 22.43 3.10
N GLY A 99 -15.50 22.02 3.34
CA GLY A 99 -15.04 20.67 3.05
C GLY A 99 -15.72 19.60 3.93
N ASN A 100 -15.91 18.43 3.36
CA ASN A 100 -16.51 17.31 4.05
C ASN A 100 -15.48 16.65 4.98
N VAL A 101 -15.78 16.60 6.27
CA VAL A 101 -14.90 16.00 7.30
C VAL A 101 -14.71 14.51 7.08
N ASP A 102 -15.73 13.77 6.62
CA ASP A 102 -15.61 12.33 6.32
C ASP A 102 -14.58 12.06 5.21
N ASP A 103 -14.50 12.94 4.22
CA ASP A 103 -13.49 12.87 3.16
C ASP A 103 -12.08 13.14 3.72
N TRP A 104 -11.96 14.06 4.66
CA TRP A 104 -10.69 14.34 5.32
C TRP A 104 -10.20 13.17 6.15
N ASP A 105 -11.08 12.60 6.97
CA ASP A 105 -10.79 11.40 7.76
C ASP A 105 -10.40 10.24 6.85
N ALA A 106 -11.14 10.00 5.78
CA ALA A 106 -10.83 8.96 4.81
C ALA A 106 -9.44 9.14 4.17
N MET A 107 -9.05 10.37 3.84
CA MET A 107 -7.72 10.65 3.28
C MET A 107 -6.60 10.45 4.30
N LEU A 108 -6.76 10.94 5.53
CA LEU A 108 -5.76 10.78 6.58
C LEU A 108 -5.62 9.31 7.01
N ASP A 109 -6.73 8.61 7.14
CA ASP A 109 -6.74 7.22 7.57
C ASP A 109 -6.07 6.30 6.54
N ILE A 110 -6.36 6.47 5.24
CA ILE A 110 -5.76 5.59 4.24
C ILE A 110 -4.35 6.01 3.83
N ASN A 111 -4.13 7.32 3.57
CA ASN A 111 -2.86 7.81 3.02
C ASN A 111 -1.73 7.85 4.07
N VAL A 112 -2.08 8.04 5.35
CA VAL A 112 -1.10 8.20 6.43
C VAL A 112 -1.15 7.02 7.40
N LYS A 113 -2.27 6.82 8.10
CA LYS A 113 -2.36 5.77 9.13
C LYS A 113 -2.23 4.38 8.51
N GLY A 114 -2.92 4.09 7.40
CA GLY A 114 -2.84 2.80 6.71
C GLY A 114 -1.43 2.47 6.25
N LEU A 115 -0.72 3.45 5.68
CA LEU A 115 0.69 3.31 5.32
C LEU A 115 1.55 2.97 6.54
N LEU A 116 1.35 3.67 7.66
CA LEU A 116 2.10 3.43 8.90
C LEU A 116 1.82 2.05 9.49
N TYR A 117 0.55 1.59 9.50
CA TYR A 117 0.19 0.28 10.04
C TYR A 117 0.88 -0.85 9.27
N VAL A 118 0.80 -0.80 7.93
CA VAL A 118 1.46 -1.81 7.09
C VAL A 118 2.97 -1.74 7.22
N SER A 119 3.56 -0.54 7.16
CA SER A 119 5.01 -0.37 7.31
C SER A 119 5.51 -0.90 8.65
N LYS A 120 4.84 -0.58 9.76
CA LYS A 120 5.17 -1.07 11.10
C LYS A 120 5.16 -2.59 11.18
N ALA A 121 4.16 -3.23 10.57
CA ALA A 121 4.05 -4.69 10.58
C ALA A 121 5.19 -5.39 9.81
N ILE A 122 5.78 -4.74 8.82
CA ILE A 122 6.78 -5.35 7.91
C ILE A 122 8.22 -4.97 8.26
N ILE A 123 8.45 -3.74 8.74
CA ILE A 123 9.80 -3.17 8.87
C ILE A 123 10.67 -3.94 9.88
N SER A 124 10.09 -4.47 10.95
CA SER A 124 10.84 -5.23 11.96
C SER A 124 11.56 -6.44 11.34
N GLY A 125 10.86 -7.23 10.54
CA GLY A 125 11.47 -8.37 9.86
C GLY A 125 12.53 -7.96 8.81
N MET A 126 12.35 -6.84 8.12
CA MET A 126 13.37 -6.30 7.22
C MET A 126 14.62 -5.87 7.98
N THR A 127 14.46 -5.20 9.12
CA THR A 127 15.56 -4.76 9.99
C THR A 127 16.33 -5.93 10.57
N GLU A 128 15.63 -6.94 11.09
CA GLU A 128 16.24 -8.17 11.64
C GLU A 128 17.10 -8.91 10.59
N ARG A 129 16.65 -8.94 9.35
CA ARG A 129 17.40 -9.56 8.24
C ARG A 129 18.46 -8.65 7.63
N ASN A 130 18.50 -7.38 8.04
CA ASN A 130 19.32 -6.32 7.42
C ASN A 130 19.12 -6.26 5.88
N SER A 131 17.88 -6.49 5.43
CA SER A 131 17.51 -6.55 4.01
C SER A 131 16.04 -6.23 3.82
N GLY A 132 15.73 -5.33 2.90
CA GLY A 132 14.38 -4.94 2.53
C GLY A 132 14.36 -3.59 1.83
N HIS A 133 13.24 -3.31 1.15
CA HIS A 133 13.03 -2.03 0.49
C HIS A 133 11.57 -1.60 0.65
N ILE A 134 11.34 -0.40 1.16
CA ILE A 134 10.01 0.19 1.28
C ILE A 134 9.87 1.32 0.27
N ILE A 135 8.83 1.24 -0.56
CA ILE A 135 8.47 2.23 -1.56
C ILE A 135 7.11 2.80 -1.18
N ASN A 136 7.04 4.10 -0.92
CA ASN A 136 5.79 4.79 -0.64
C ASN A 136 5.37 5.60 -1.87
N ILE A 137 4.14 5.38 -2.35
CA ILE A 137 3.60 6.15 -3.48
C ILE A 137 3.19 7.54 -2.99
N GLY A 138 4.08 8.49 -3.25
CA GLY A 138 3.89 9.89 -2.96
C GLY A 138 2.94 10.59 -3.95
N SER A 139 3.11 11.89 -4.07
CA SER A 139 2.43 12.75 -5.04
C SER A 139 3.21 14.04 -5.19
N ILE A 140 3.03 14.77 -6.30
CA ILE A 140 3.46 16.16 -6.42
C ILE A 140 2.80 17.01 -5.31
N ALA A 141 1.58 16.67 -4.90
CA ALA A 141 0.87 17.27 -3.76
C ALA A 141 1.59 17.10 -2.41
N GLY A 142 2.62 16.28 -2.32
CA GLY A 142 3.51 16.16 -1.16
C GLY A 142 4.71 17.13 -1.21
N LYS A 143 4.82 17.93 -2.26
CA LYS A 143 5.88 18.95 -2.47
C LYS A 143 5.30 20.32 -2.76
N GLU A 144 4.19 20.38 -3.48
CA GLU A 144 3.52 21.59 -3.91
C GLU A 144 2.07 21.54 -3.49
N ILE A 145 1.54 22.66 -2.98
CA ILE A 145 0.15 22.80 -2.62
C ILE A 145 -0.64 23.44 -3.77
N TYR A 146 -1.91 23.14 -3.87
CA TYR A 146 -2.82 23.75 -4.83
C TYR A 146 -4.13 24.17 -4.14
N PRO A 147 -4.85 25.16 -4.68
CA PRO A 147 -6.11 25.62 -4.08
C PRO A 147 -7.09 24.44 -3.85
N ASN A 148 -7.72 24.43 -2.68
CA ASN A 148 -8.70 23.43 -2.23
C ASN A 148 -8.17 22.00 -2.06
N GLY A 149 -6.88 21.73 -2.35
CA GLY A 149 -6.26 20.43 -2.13
C GLY A 149 -5.74 20.20 -0.69
N ASN A 150 -6.18 21.02 0.26
CA ASN A 150 -5.65 21.17 1.62
C ASN A 150 -5.34 19.86 2.35
N VAL A 151 -6.33 19.00 2.60
CA VAL A 151 -6.13 17.75 3.38
C VAL A 151 -5.43 16.68 2.54
N TYR A 152 -5.71 16.59 1.23
CA TYR A 152 -4.93 15.69 0.38
C TYR A 152 -3.45 16.09 0.35
N CYS A 153 -3.14 17.37 0.13
CA CYS A 153 -1.77 17.87 0.20
C CYS A 153 -1.14 17.54 1.57
N ALA A 154 -1.82 17.87 2.67
CA ALA A 154 -1.35 17.57 4.03
C ALA A 154 -1.00 16.08 4.19
N SER A 155 -1.87 15.17 3.74
CA SER A 155 -1.62 13.73 3.78
C SER A 155 -0.39 13.32 2.97
N LYS A 156 -0.18 13.90 1.79
CA LYS A 156 0.97 13.60 0.92
C LYS A 156 2.28 14.27 1.38
N PHE A 157 2.21 15.42 2.06
CA PHE A 157 3.35 15.99 2.78
C PHE A 157 3.76 15.09 3.96
N ALA A 158 2.79 14.51 4.68
CA ALA A 158 3.09 13.52 5.72
C ALA A 158 3.82 12.30 5.13
N VAL A 159 3.34 11.73 4.00
CA VAL A 159 4.04 10.62 3.31
C VAL A 159 5.45 11.03 2.90
N ASN A 160 5.65 12.25 2.39
CA ASN A 160 7.00 12.74 2.02
C ASN A 160 7.92 12.85 3.24
N ALA A 161 7.40 13.27 4.40
CA ALA A 161 8.18 13.31 5.65
C ALA A 161 8.57 11.91 6.14
N LEU A 162 7.70 10.91 5.96
CA LEU A 162 7.94 9.51 6.36
C LEU A 162 8.97 8.79 5.46
N ASN A 163 9.34 9.37 4.31
CA ASN A 163 10.34 8.82 3.39
C ASN A 163 11.80 9.22 3.74
N LYS A 164 12.00 9.98 4.80
CA LYS A 164 13.33 10.44 5.25
C LYS A 164 13.81 9.66 6.46
#